data_b9331bc44b8568838fe64ac02c649c6e
#
_entry.id   b9331bc44b8568838fe64ac02c649c6e
#
_cell.length_a   1.000
_cell.length_b   1.000
_cell.length_c   1.000
_cell.angle_alpha   90.00
_cell.angle_beta   90.00
_cell.angle_gamma   90.00
#
_symmetry.space_group_name_H-M   'P 1'
#
loop_
_entity.id
_entity.type
_entity.pdbx_description
1 polymer ?
#
loop_
_entity_poly.entity_id
_entity_poly.type
_entity_poly.pdbx_seq_one_letter_code
_entity_poly.pdbx_strand_id
1 'polypeptide(L)'
;MTKFRKAILWLVIISPFLVLFTLVQLTSLGVFGELPTFEQLEDPKNNLATEIISEDGIVLGKYFFENRSNIKYNKLPENLIRALISTEDIRFREHSGVDGRALLRAIVGTLMGNSSSGGASTITQQLAKMLFTQQPSSGATRVMQKLKEWIISAQLEKRYTKDEILTMYLNRFDWVNNAVGIKSASSVYFNKEPIDLNVEESAMLVGMLKNPALYNPNRRKELTESRRNVVLSQMNKYDFISDSLYDTLLSQPVKLDFKQASHNEGLAPYFREYLRGELKQWCSNHKKADGRKYNLYTDGLKIYTTINSRLQQFAEEGMKTHISSLQKDFYRHWKGYTNAPYPKEFSDSLINAIIDQGMRRSERHRKLKKAGKSDKEIKRIFKKKVPMTLFSWDGEIDTVLSPRDSIWYNKYFLHSGMMSMDPKTGFVKAYVGGINYRHFKYDHVVVGKRQVGSTFKPFLYSLAMQEGYSPCYEIPNVPVVFDKD
;
A
#
# COMPACT_ATOMS: atom_id res chain seq x y z
N MET A 1 -41.03 -15.46 51.31
CA MET A 1 -41.30 -15.34 49.89
C MET A 1 -42.19 -16.48 49.43
N THR A 2 -43.37 -16.20 48.87
CA THR A 2 -44.27 -17.23 48.32
C THR A 2 -43.60 -18.00 47.16
N LYS A 3 -43.95 -19.28 46.97
CA LYS A 3 -43.40 -20.13 45.87
C LYS A 3 -43.47 -19.43 44.53
N PHE A 4 -44.52 -18.65 44.29
CA PHE A 4 -44.73 -17.86 43.07
C PHE A 4 -43.68 -16.74 42.88
N ARG A 5 -43.32 -15.98 43.90
CA ARG A 5 -42.26 -14.95 43.85
C ARG A 5 -40.87 -15.54 43.60
N LYS A 6 -40.59 -16.74 44.14
CA LYS A 6 -39.35 -17.45 43.84
C LYS A 6 -39.30 -17.91 42.39
N ALA A 7 -40.41 -18.39 41.82
CA ALA A 7 -40.52 -18.81 40.44
C ALA A 7 -40.29 -17.62 39.49
N ILE A 8 -40.90 -16.45 39.76
CA ILE A 8 -40.68 -15.23 38.97
C ILE A 8 -39.21 -14.78 39.03
N LEU A 9 -38.60 -14.82 40.23
CA LEU A 9 -37.19 -14.46 40.40
C LEU A 9 -36.28 -15.35 39.55
N TRP A 10 -36.51 -16.68 39.59
CA TRP A 10 -35.77 -17.64 38.78
C TRP A 10 -36.00 -17.41 37.26
N LEU A 11 -37.22 -17.10 36.85
CA LEU A 11 -37.55 -16.82 35.45
C LEU A 11 -36.83 -15.58 34.98
N VAL A 12 -36.76 -14.51 35.76
CA VAL A 12 -36.00 -13.28 35.42
C VAL A 12 -34.50 -13.55 35.36
N ILE A 13 -33.95 -14.40 36.23
CA ILE A 13 -32.52 -14.74 36.24
C ILE A 13 -32.17 -15.65 35.06
N ILE A 14 -33.02 -16.63 34.70
CA ILE A 14 -32.74 -17.62 33.68
C ILE A 14 -33.04 -17.10 32.26
N SER A 15 -34.06 -16.23 32.11
CA SER A 15 -34.50 -15.76 30.78
C SER A 15 -33.39 -15.12 29.93
N PRO A 16 -32.48 -14.26 30.43
CA PRO A 16 -31.39 -13.71 29.63
C PRO A 16 -30.45 -14.79 29.06
N PHE A 17 -30.18 -15.83 29.85
CA PHE A 17 -29.34 -16.96 29.41
C PHE A 17 -30.05 -17.80 28.35
N LEU A 18 -31.35 -18.00 28.49
CA LEU A 18 -32.15 -18.75 27.53
C LEU A 18 -32.30 -17.99 26.21
N VAL A 19 -32.49 -16.68 26.28
CA VAL A 19 -32.49 -15.81 25.09
C VAL A 19 -31.13 -15.83 24.40
N LEU A 20 -30.03 -15.67 25.12
CA LEU A 20 -28.68 -15.73 24.57
C LEU A 20 -28.40 -17.10 23.92
N PHE A 21 -28.75 -18.19 24.61
CA PHE A 21 -28.60 -19.54 24.05
C PHE A 21 -29.38 -19.71 22.75
N THR A 22 -30.65 -19.27 22.71
CA THR A 22 -31.50 -19.34 21.53
C THR A 22 -30.89 -18.52 20.38
N LEU A 23 -30.41 -17.31 20.64
CA LEU A 23 -29.74 -16.47 19.66
C LEU A 23 -28.47 -17.11 19.10
N VAL A 24 -27.65 -17.73 19.94
CA VAL A 24 -26.46 -18.47 19.50
C VAL A 24 -26.84 -19.66 18.62
N GLN A 25 -27.89 -20.43 18.99
CA GLN A 25 -28.38 -21.54 18.17
C GLN A 25 -28.91 -21.07 16.82
N LEU A 26 -29.72 -20.03 16.79
CA LEU A 26 -30.23 -19.44 15.53
C LEU A 26 -29.09 -18.92 14.64
N THR A 27 -28.05 -18.33 15.26
CA THR A 27 -26.86 -17.87 14.51
C THR A 27 -26.08 -19.07 13.95
N SER A 28 -25.93 -20.16 14.71
CA SER A 28 -25.24 -21.37 14.26
C SER A 28 -25.95 -22.08 13.11
N LEU A 29 -27.28 -21.97 13.06
CA LEU A 29 -28.14 -22.48 11.99
C LEU A 29 -28.16 -21.57 10.74
N GLY A 30 -27.43 -20.45 10.76
CA GLY A 30 -27.35 -19.54 9.61
C GLY A 30 -28.52 -18.60 9.42
N VAL A 31 -29.49 -18.51 10.36
CA VAL A 31 -30.66 -17.61 10.26
C VAL A 31 -30.27 -16.14 10.06
N PHE A 32 -29.16 -15.71 10.65
CA PHE A 32 -28.63 -14.35 10.53
C PHE A 32 -27.55 -14.23 9.45
N GLY A 33 -27.49 -15.17 8.49
CA GLY A 33 -26.53 -15.27 7.40
C GLY A 33 -25.48 -16.36 7.66
N GLU A 34 -24.98 -16.92 6.58
CA GLU A 34 -24.07 -18.07 6.59
C GLU A 34 -22.80 -17.81 7.42
N LEU A 35 -22.39 -18.85 8.17
CA LEU A 35 -21.08 -18.92 8.78
C LEU A 35 -20.05 -19.43 7.77
N PRO A 36 -18.77 -19.10 7.90
CA PRO A 36 -17.74 -19.62 7.02
C PRO A 36 -17.70 -21.16 7.07
N THR A 37 -17.53 -21.77 5.91
CA THR A 37 -17.33 -23.22 5.81
C THR A 37 -15.98 -23.63 6.40
N PHE A 38 -15.83 -24.92 6.71
CA PHE A 38 -14.56 -25.44 7.20
C PHE A 38 -13.42 -25.20 6.21
N GLU A 39 -13.64 -25.36 4.91
CA GLU A 39 -12.67 -25.06 3.85
C GLU A 39 -12.24 -23.59 3.83
N GLN A 40 -13.18 -22.67 4.07
CA GLN A 40 -12.88 -21.24 4.16
C GLN A 40 -12.10 -20.87 5.41
N LEU A 41 -12.23 -21.66 6.49
CA LEU A 41 -11.44 -21.51 7.71
C LEU A 41 -10.01 -22.09 7.53
N GLU A 42 -9.85 -23.15 6.72
CA GLU A 42 -8.55 -23.76 6.40
C GLU A 42 -7.70 -22.92 5.46
N ASP A 43 -8.35 -22.31 4.46
CA ASP A 43 -7.69 -21.41 3.51
C ASP A 43 -8.40 -20.06 3.49
N PRO A 44 -8.22 -19.23 4.52
CA PRO A 44 -8.72 -17.87 4.50
C PRO A 44 -8.00 -17.16 3.33
N LYS A 45 -8.78 -16.77 2.31
CA LYS A 45 -8.31 -16.15 1.05
C LYS A 45 -7.13 -15.22 1.31
N ASN A 46 -5.94 -15.75 1.15
CA ASN A 46 -4.71 -14.98 1.23
C ASN A 46 -4.55 -14.26 -0.11
N ASN A 47 -4.71 -12.95 -0.10
CA ASN A 47 -4.36 -12.13 -1.25
C ASN A 47 -2.83 -12.20 -1.42
N LEU A 48 -2.36 -13.03 -2.32
CA LEU A 48 -0.95 -13.14 -2.63
C LEU A 48 -0.56 -12.08 -3.65
N ALA A 49 0.55 -11.41 -3.41
CA ALA A 49 1.11 -10.45 -4.36
C ALA A 49 1.55 -11.16 -5.64
N THR A 50 1.22 -10.60 -6.79
CA THR A 50 1.76 -11.04 -8.09
C THR A 50 3.19 -10.56 -8.25
N GLU A 51 4.10 -11.44 -8.63
CA GLU A 51 5.51 -11.14 -8.85
C GLU A 51 5.81 -10.96 -10.33
N ILE A 52 6.58 -9.93 -10.67
CA ILE A 52 7.12 -9.70 -12.01
C ILE A 52 8.59 -10.12 -11.98
N ILE A 53 8.94 -11.09 -12.81
CA ILE A 53 10.22 -11.78 -12.77
C ILE A 53 10.96 -11.51 -14.08
N SER A 54 12.23 -11.13 -13.99
CA SER A 54 13.14 -10.98 -15.14
C SER A 54 13.48 -12.32 -15.76
N GLU A 55 14.10 -12.32 -16.96
CA GLU A 55 14.55 -13.54 -17.62
C GLU A 55 15.62 -14.31 -16.82
N ASP A 56 16.39 -13.59 -16.02
CA ASP A 56 17.44 -14.12 -15.13
C ASP A 56 16.92 -14.46 -13.71
N GLY A 57 15.59 -14.49 -13.51
CA GLY A 57 14.95 -14.97 -12.30
C GLY A 57 14.85 -13.96 -11.14
N ILE A 58 15.24 -12.69 -11.35
CA ILE A 58 15.18 -11.65 -10.32
C ILE A 58 13.79 -11.02 -10.29
N VAL A 59 13.24 -10.79 -9.10
CA VAL A 59 11.96 -10.10 -8.94
C VAL A 59 12.16 -8.61 -9.20
N LEU A 60 11.63 -8.12 -10.32
CA LEU A 60 11.64 -6.70 -10.71
C LEU A 60 10.73 -5.85 -9.82
N GLY A 61 9.64 -6.44 -9.35
CA GLY A 61 8.67 -5.80 -8.48
C GLY A 61 7.41 -6.63 -8.31
N LYS A 62 6.43 -6.09 -7.57
CA LYS A 62 5.21 -6.82 -7.22
C LYS A 62 3.97 -5.97 -7.49
N TYR A 63 2.86 -6.63 -7.89
CA TYR A 63 1.53 -6.03 -7.87
C TYR A 63 0.75 -6.61 -6.70
N PHE A 64 0.25 -5.75 -5.84
CA PHE A 64 -0.53 -6.13 -4.66
C PHE A 64 -1.60 -5.08 -4.37
N PHE A 65 -2.70 -5.52 -3.81
CA PHE A 65 -3.70 -4.61 -3.25
C PHE A 65 -3.21 -4.05 -1.91
N GLU A 66 -2.57 -4.95 -1.16
CA GLU A 66 -1.95 -4.71 0.15
C GLU A 66 -0.61 -5.45 0.14
N ASN A 67 0.45 -4.80 0.56
CA ASN A 67 1.76 -5.46 0.65
C ASN A 67 1.70 -6.48 1.79
N ARG A 68 1.41 -7.74 1.46
CA ARG A 68 1.32 -8.85 2.40
C ARG A 68 2.49 -9.80 2.19
N SER A 69 3.22 -10.02 3.25
CA SER A 69 4.22 -11.09 3.34
C SER A 69 3.93 -11.88 4.60
N ASN A 70 3.43 -13.09 4.45
CA ASN A 70 3.16 -13.97 5.57
C ASN A 70 4.46 -14.40 6.23
N ILE A 71 4.47 -14.39 7.54
CA ILE A 71 5.59 -14.82 8.38
C ILE A 71 5.15 -16.01 9.24
N LYS A 72 6.06 -16.92 9.54
CA LYS A 72 5.82 -18.04 10.45
C LYS A 72 6.06 -17.61 11.90
N TYR A 73 5.44 -18.30 12.86
CA TYR A 73 5.54 -17.99 14.28
C TYR A 73 6.99 -17.86 14.79
N ASN A 74 7.86 -18.77 14.37
CA ASN A 74 9.27 -18.78 14.78
C ASN A 74 10.11 -17.60 14.27
N LYS A 75 9.53 -16.72 13.46
CA LYS A 75 10.13 -15.46 12.97
C LYS A 75 9.51 -14.23 13.64
N LEU A 76 8.59 -14.42 14.59
CA LEU A 76 8.02 -13.34 15.40
C LEU A 76 8.90 -13.12 16.64
N PRO A 77 9.24 -11.87 16.97
CA PRO A 77 10.01 -11.59 18.18
C PRO A 77 9.14 -11.79 19.43
N GLU A 78 9.72 -12.33 20.48
CA GLU A 78 9.01 -12.59 21.73
C GLU A 78 8.44 -11.30 22.34
N ASN A 79 9.16 -10.19 22.23
CA ASN A 79 8.72 -8.88 22.71
C ASN A 79 7.39 -8.42 22.08
N LEU A 80 7.19 -8.70 20.78
CA LEU A 80 5.95 -8.38 20.09
C LEU A 80 4.78 -9.22 20.61
N ILE A 81 5.03 -10.51 20.83
CA ILE A 81 4.02 -11.45 21.36
C ILE A 81 3.62 -11.05 22.79
N ARG A 82 4.61 -10.74 23.64
CA ARG A 82 4.38 -10.26 25.01
C ARG A 82 3.62 -8.93 25.02
N ALA A 83 4.00 -7.98 24.19
CA ALA A 83 3.30 -6.70 24.03
C ALA A 83 1.83 -6.90 23.61
N LEU A 84 1.59 -7.78 22.62
CA LEU A 84 0.25 -8.07 22.12
C LEU A 84 -0.63 -8.72 23.21
N ILE A 85 -0.14 -9.77 23.86
CA ILE A 85 -0.89 -10.50 24.88
C ILE A 85 -1.17 -9.60 26.08
N SER A 86 -0.18 -8.87 26.60
CA SER A 86 -0.36 -7.99 27.76
C SER A 86 -1.39 -6.88 27.52
N THR A 87 -1.51 -6.41 26.27
CA THR A 87 -2.35 -5.26 25.92
C THR A 87 -3.75 -5.64 25.49
N GLU A 88 -3.88 -6.67 24.66
CA GLU A 88 -5.15 -7.04 24.03
C GLU A 88 -5.85 -8.19 24.76
N ASP A 89 -5.10 -9.18 25.30
CA ASP A 89 -5.71 -10.40 25.81
C ASP A 89 -4.75 -11.17 26.75
N ILE A 90 -4.59 -10.69 27.98
CA ILE A 90 -3.61 -11.28 28.93
C ILE A 90 -3.84 -12.77 29.22
N ARG A 91 -5.07 -13.24 29.11
CA ARG A 91 -5.44 -14.64 29.30
C ARG A 91 -5.61 -15.43 28.02
N PHE A 92 -5.03 -14.93 26.92
CA PHE A 92 -5.15 -15.54 25.60
C PHE A 92 -4.89 -17.05 25.60
N ARG A 93 -3.91 -17.51 26.40
CA ARG A 93 -3.53 -18.93 26.46
C ARG A 93 -4.45 -19.79 27.39
N GLU A 94 -5.40 -19.17 28.13
CA GLU A 94 -6.24 -19.83 29.10
C GLU A 94 -7.67 -20.11 28.60
N HIS A 95 -8.16 -19.38 27.63
CA HIS A 95 -9.55 -19.51 27.14
C HIS A 95 -9.60 -20.06 25.69
N SER A 96 -10.78 -20.54 25.27
CA SER A 96 -11.04 -21.13 23.95
C SER A 96 -11.83 -20.16 23.05
N GLY A 97 -11.26 -19.00 22.74
CA GLY A 97 -11.81 -18.00 21.81
C GLY A 97 -12.67 -16.92 22.48
N VAL A 98 -13.34 -17.21 23.58
CA VAL A 98 -14.13 -16.23 24.36
C VAL A 98 -13.66 -16.26 25.82
N ASP A 99 -13.28 -15.08 26.33
CA ASP A 99 -12.92 -14.93 27.73
C ASP A 99 -14.15 -14.58 28.58
N GLY A 100 -14.75 -15.57 29.19
CA GLY A 100 -15.94 -15.40 30.04
C GLY A 100 -15.74 -14.48 31.23
N ARG A 101 -14.54 -14.47 31.86
CA ARG A 101 -14.23 -13.57 32.97
C ARG A 101 -14.11 -12.12 32.52
N ALA A 102 -13.49 -11.86 31.36
CA ALA A 102 -13.41 -10.51 30.80
C ALA A 102 -14.79 -10.01 30.38
N LEU A 103 -15.61 -10.89 29.81
CA LEU A 103 -16.98 -10.56 29.42
C LEU A 103 -17.83 -10.19 30.64
N LEU A 104 -17.78 -10.98 31.71
CA LEU A 104 -18.51 -10.70 32.97
C LEU A 104 -18.06 -9.37 33.58
N ARG A 105 -16.75 -9.12 33.64
CA ARG A 105 -16.19 -7.85 34.12
C ARG A 105 -16.70 -6.66 33.31
N ALA A 106 -16.76 -6.78 31.99
CA ALA A 106 -17.24 -5.71 31.12
C ALA A 106 -18.74 -5.44 31.28
N ILE A 107 -19.56 -6.48 31.46
CA ILE A 107 -21.01 -6.36 31.74
C ILE A 107 -21.23 -5.65 33.09
N VAL A 108 -20.57 -6.12 34.16
CA VAL A 108 -20.68 -5.50 35.51
C VAL A 108 -20.19 -4.06 35.48
N GLY A 109 -19.05 -3.77 34.84
CA GLY A 109 -18.52 -2.41 34.71
C GLY A 109 -19.46 -1.46 33.97
N THR A 110 -20.10 -1.94 32.88
CA THR A 110 -21.09 -1.15 32.14
C THR A 110 -22.35 -0.88 33.01
N LEU A 111 -22.84 -1.86 33.72
CA LEU A 111 -23.98 -1.70 34.63
C LEU A 111 -23.68 -0.73 35.78
N MET A 112 -22.43 -0.66 36.23
CA MET A 112 -21.96 0.27 37.28
C MET A 112 -21.60 1.67 36.73
N GLY A 113 -21.83 1.95 35.45
CA GLY A 113 -21.53 3.23 34.83
C GLY A 113 -20.03 3.47 34.56
N ASN A 114 -19.18 2.45 34.73
CA ASN A 114 -17.74 2.57 34.51
C ASN A 114 -17.39 2.19 33.04
N SER A 115 -17.36 3.18 32.16
CA SER A 115 -17.03 3.01 30.73
C SER A 115 -15.56 2.61 30.47
N SER A 116 -14.70 2.64 31.50
CA SER A 116 -13.26 2.35 31.40
C SER A 116 -12.90 0.89 31.75
N SER A 117 -13.86 0.00 31.93
CA SER A 117 -13.66 -1.39 32.41
C SER A 117 -12.89 -2.33 31.46
N GLY A 118 -12.24 -1.78 30.43
CA GLY A 118 -11.37 -2.50 29.48
C GLY A 118 -12.13 -3.24 28.37
N GLY A 119 -11.43 -3.62 27.32
CA GLY A 119 -11.97 -4.43 26.21
C GLY A 119 -12.30 -5.86 26.64
N ALA A 120 -13.45 -6.38 26.22
CA ALA A 120 -13.85 -7.77 26.45
C ALA A 120 -13.67 -8.67 25.22
N SER A 121 -13.10 -8.14 24.13
CA SER A 121 -12.88 -8.90 22.89
C SER A 121 -11.50 -9.54 22.93
N THR A 122 -11.44 -10.85 22.66
CA THR A 122 -10.20 -11.62 22.60
C THR A 122 -9.48 -11.42 21.26
N ILE A 123 -8.19 -11.77 21.18
CA ILE A 123 -7.41 -11.77 19.93
C ILE A 123 -8.10 -12.65 18.89
N THR A 124 -8.62 -13.82 19.26
CA THR A 124 -9.33 -14.74 18.35
C THR A 124 -10.62 -14.10 17.80
N GLN A 125 -11.37 -13.36 18.62
CA GLN A 125 -12.55 -12.62 18.17
C GLN A 125 -12.19 -11.47 17.19
N GLN A 126 -11.09 -10.79 17.45
CA GLN A 126 -10.59 -9.76 16.54
C GLN A 126 -10.16 -10.39 15.20
N LEU A 127 -9.50 -11.55 15.23
CA LEU A 127 -9.15 -12.31 14.02
C LEU A 127 -10.41 -12.75 13.26
N ALA A 128 -11.40 -13.34 13.95
CA ALA A 128 -12.67 -13.74 13.35
C ALA A 128 -13.36 -12.56 12.65
N LYS A 129 -13.35 -11.39 13.29
CA LYS A 129 -13.87 -10.15 12.70
C LYS A 129 -13.11 -9.77 11.42
N MET A 130 -11.78 -9.80 11.41
CA MET A 130 -10.98 -9.43 10.24
C MET A 130 -11.16 -10.39 9.05
N LEU A 131 -11.39 -11.67 9.34
CA LEU A 131 -11.50 -12.69 8.29
C LEU A 131 -12.89 -12.79 7.68
N PHE A 132 -13.95 -12.68 8.48
CA PHE A 132 -15.27 -13.17 8.09
C PHE A 132 -16.42 -12.19 8.32
N THR A 133 -16.22 -11.03 8.93
CA THR A 133 -17.32 -10.11 9.21
C THR A 133 -17.18 -8.79 8.48
N GLN A 134 -18.32 -8.28 7.98
CA GLN A 134 -18.41 -6.96 7.37
C GLN A 134 -18.69 -5.89 8.44
N GLN A 135 -18.47 -4.62 8.11
CA GLN A 135 -18.79 -3.54 9.05
C GLN A 135 -20.30 -3.44 9.29
N PRO A 136 -20.75 -3.39 10.57
CA PRO A 136 -22.17 -3.33 10.89
C PRO A 136 -22.78 -1.98 10.49
N SER A 137 -23.99 -2.01 9.92
CA SER A 137 -24.73 -0.82 9.51
C SER A 137 -25.64 -0.23 10.63
N SER A 138 -25.93 -1.01 11.67
CA SER A 138 -26.79 -0.60 12.79
C SER A 138 -26.41 -1.29 14.11
N GLY A 139 -26.99 -0.84 15.23
CA GLY A 139 -26.77 -1.46 16.56
C GLY A 139 -27.22 -2.92 16.63
N ALA A 140 -28.36 -3.27 16.02
CA ALA A 140 -28.85 -4.65 15.99
C ALA A 140 -27.92 -5.57 15.18
N THR A 141 -27.46 -5.11 14.03
CA THR A 141 -26.49 -5.86 13.20
C THR A 141 -25.17 -6.06 13.93
N ARG A 142 -24.79 -5.13 14.81
CA ARG A 142 -23.57 -5.27 15.64
C ARG A 142 -23.67 -6.40 16.66
N VAL A 143 -24.84 -6.57 17.30
CA VAL A 143 -25.07 -7.68 18.24
C VAL A 143 -24.98 -9.02 17.50
N MET A 144 -25.66 -9.15 16.37
CA MET A 144 -25.60 -10.37 15.56
C MET A 144 -24.18 -10.66 15.06
N GLN A 145 -23.45 -9.62 14.64
CA GLN A 145 -22.06 -9.75 14.26
C GLN A 145 -21.22 -10.29 15.45
N LYS A 146 -21.45 -9.79 16.65
CA LYS A 146 -20.71 -10.24 17.84
C LYS A 146 -20.96 -11.70 18.18
N LEU A 147 -22.19 -12.17 18.00
CA LEU A 147 -22.51 -13.59 18.17
C LEU A 147 -21.79 -14.46 17.12
N LYS A 148 -21.75 -14.02 15.85
CA LYS A 148 -20.95 -14.70 14.80
C LYS A 148 -19.47 -14.74 15.15
N GLU A 149 -18.90 -13.62 15.62
CA GLU A 149 -17.50 -13.55 16.06
C GLU A 149 -17.21 -14.59 17.15
N TRP A 150 -18.11 -14.80 18.12
CA TRP A 150 -17.94 -15.80 19.18
C TRP A 150 -17.93 -17.23 18.63
N ILE A 151 -18.88 -17.55 17.74
CA ILE A 151 -18.97 -18.90 17.15
C ILE A 151 -17.72 -19.18 16.30
N ILE A 152 -17.35 -18.25 15.42
CA ILE A 152 -16.16 -18.39 14.57
C ILE A 152 -14.89 -18.50 15.43
N SER A 153 -14.78 -17.72 16.51
CA SER A 153 -13.64 -17.79 17.41
C SER A 153 -13.50 -19.17 18.07
N ALA A 154 -14.61 -19.75 18.51
CA ALA A 154 -14.60 -21.09 19.08
C ALA A 154 -14.24 -22.17 18.03
N GLN A 155 -14.65 -21.97 16.76
CA GLN A 155 -14.27 -22.85 15.65
C GLN A 155 -12.78 -22.73 15.29
N LEU A 156 -12.23 -21.51 15.29
CA LEU A 156 -10.80 -21.28 15.07
C LEU A 156 -9.95 -21.95 16.16
N GLU A 157 -10.31 -21.80 17.42
CA GLU A 157 -9.58 -22.39 18.56
C GLU A 157 -9.65 -23.94 18.61
N LYS A 158 -10.67 -24.53 18.00
CA LYS A 158 -10.72 -26.00 17.84
C LYS A 158 -9.78 -26.52 16.77
N ARG A 159 -9.37 -25.66 15.83
CA ARG A 159 -8.66 -26.06 14.62
C ARG A 159 -7.20 -25.62 14.59
N TYR A 160 -6.91 -24.50 15.20
CA TYR A 160 -5.59 -23.87 15.22
C TYR A 160 -5.04 -23.77 16.63
N THR A 161 -3.75 -23.94 16.74
CA THR A 161 -3.02 -23.68 17.99
C THR A 161 -3.01 -22.17 18.30
N LYS A 162 -2.75 -21.84 19.55
CA LYS A 162 -2.61 -20.44 19.98
C LYS A 162 -1.55 -19.67 19.17
N ASP A 163 -0.44 -20.31 18.87
CA ASP A 163 0.65 -19.72 18.11
C ASP A 163 0.30 -19.49 16.64
N GLU A 164 -0.49 -20.39 16.05
CA GLU A 164 -1.04 -20.19 14.70
C GLU A 164 -2.06 -19.03 14.68
N ILE A 165 -2.93 -18.92 15.69
CA ILE A 165 -3.90 -17.82 15.80
C ILE A 165 -3.19 -16.48 15.94
N LEU A 166 -2.14 -16.36 16.78
CA LEU A 166 -1.30 -15.16 16.88
C LEU A 166 -0.65 -14.80 15.56
N THR A 167 -0.12 -15.81 14.86
CA THR A 167 0.51 -15.64 13.58
C THR A 167 -0.47 -15.15 12.51
N MET A 168 -1.65 -15.76 12.45
CA MET A 168 -2.73 -15.35 11.54
C MET A 168 -3.18 -13.91 11.82
N TYR A 169 -3.34 -13.55 13.11
CA TYR A 169 -3.71 -12.20 13.53
C TYR A 169 -2.69 -11.16 13.07
N LEU A 170 -1.41 -11.38 13.36
CA LEU A 170 -0.32 -10.47 13.00
C LEU A 170 -0.06 -10.42 11.48
N ASN A 171 -0.32 -11.49 10.75
CA ASN A 171 -0.22 -11.50 9.29
C ASN A 171 -1.41 -10.79 8.60
N ARG A 172 -2.54 -10.63 9.29
CA ARG A 172 -3.78 -10.11 8.71
C ARG A 172 -4.03 -8.64 9.00
N PHE A 173 -3.52 -8.13 10.11
CA PHE A 173 -3.82 -6.76 10.53
C PHE A 173 -3.25 -5.72 9.55
N ASP A 174 -4.01 -4.65 9.32
CA ASP A 174 -3.61 -3.52 8.46
C ASP A 174 -3.10 -2.35 9.32
N TRP A 175 -1.77 -2.13 9.29
CA TRP A 175 -1.12 -1.00 9.96
C TRP A 175 -1.15 0.31 9.15
N VAL A 176 -2.02 0.41 8.13
CA VAL A 176 -2.10 1.53 7.18
C VAL A 176 -0.79 1.72 6.39
N ASN A 177 -0.69 2.79 5.59
CA ASN A 177 0.49 3.08 4.76
C ASN A 177 0.95 1.90 3.86
N ASN A 178 0.00 1.06 3.38
CA ASN A 178 0.22 -0.19 2.63
C ASN A 178 0.97 -1.27 3.44
N ALA A 179 0.94 -1.20 4.76
CA ALA A 179 1.60 -2.13 5.66
C ALA A 179 0.61 -3.15 6.21
N VAL A 180 0.22 -4.14 5.41
CA VAL A 180 -0.64 -5.25 5.85
C VAL A 180 0.22 -6.44 6.24
N GLY A 181 0.01 -6.93 7.47
CA GLY A 181 0.83 -7.95 8.12
C GLY A 181 2.09 -7.37 8.77
N ILE A 182 2.52 -8.04 9.82
CA ILE A 182 3.63 -7.59 10.68
C ILE A 182 4.95 -7.45 9.92
N LYS A 183 5.21 -8.31 8.92
CA LYS A 183 6.42 -8.21 8.12
C LYS A 183 6.44 -6.90 7.31
N SER A 184 5.32 -6.57 6.70
CA SER A 184 5.20 -5.29 5.97
C SER A 184 5.25 -4.10 6.92
N ALA A 185 4.64 -4.18 8.10
CA ALA A 185 4.68 -3.11 9.08
C ALA A 185 6.09 -2.86 9.63
N SER A 186 6.83 -3.92 9.98
CA SER A 186 8.23 -3.82 10.41
C SER A 186 9.11 -3.17 9.34
N SER A 187 8.98 -3.62 8.09
CA SER A 187 9.73 -3.05 6.95
C SER A 187 9.36 -1.59 6.69
N VAL A 188 8.05 -1.24 6.70
CA VAL A 188 7.57 0.11 6.38
C VAL A 188 7.94 1.12 7.46
N TYR A 189 7.81 0.77 8.74
CA TYR A 189 8.03 1.72 9.84
C TYR A 189 9.46 1.75 10.35
N PHE A 190 10.20 0.63 10.24
CA PHE A 190 11.53 0.49 10.85
C PHE A 190 12.60 -0.03 9.89
N ASN A 191 12.25 -0.40 8.64
CA ASN A 191 13.16 -0.98 7.65
C ASN A 191 13.91 -2.22 8.20
N LYS A 192 13.19 -3.07 8.98
CA LYS A 192 13.71 -4.25 9.67
C LYS A 192 12.87 -5.49 9.35
N GLU A 193 13.48 -6.68 9.49
CA GLU A 193 12.70 -7.92 9.60
C GLU A 193 12.00 -7.95 10.97
N PRO A 194 10.83 -8.60 11.11
CA PRO A 194 10.10 -8.63 12.38
C PRO A 194 10.91 -9.15 13.56
N ILE A 195 11.77 -10.15 13.35
CA ILE A 195 12.59 -10.75 14.40
C ILE A 195 13.56 -9.74 15.04
N ASP A 196 13.93 -8.68 14.32
CA ASP A 196 14.87 -7.65 14.74
C ASP A 196 14.19 -6.45 15.43
N LEU A 197 12.86 -6.51 15.64
CA LEU A 197 12.14 -5.46 16.36
C LEU A 197 12.51 -5.49 17.84
N ASN A 198 12.88 -4.33 18.36
CA ASN A 198 13.12 -4.16 19.78
C ASN A 198 11.79 -3.98 20.57
N VAL A 199 11.89 -3.76 21.88
CA VAL A 199 10.72 -3.67 22.79
C VAL A 199 9.84 -2.46 22.45
N GLU A 200 10.44 -1.27 22.27
CA GLU A 200 9.70 -0.04 22.00
C GLU A 200 9.07 -0.03 20.60
N GLU A 201 9.72 -0.62 19.59
CA GLU A 201 9.17 -0.78 18.25
C GLU A 201 7.99 -1.76 18.25
N SER A 202 8.12 -2.88 18.95
CA SER A 202 7.05 -3.85 19.16
C SER A 202 5.86 -3.22 19.88
N ALA A 203 6.12 -2.46 20.95
CA ALA A 203 5.08 -1.76 21.71
C ALA A 203 4.37 -0.68 20.87
N MET A 204 5.10 0.01 19.98
CA MET A 204 4.50 0.97 19.07
C MET A 204 3.54 0.29 18.09
N LEU A 205 3.97 -0.79 17.41
CA LEU A 205 3.13 -1.52 16.46
C LEU A 205 1.89 -2.10 17.14
N VAL A 206 2.02 -2.65 18.35
CA VAL A 206 0.88 -3.11 19.15
C VAL A 206 -0.03 -1.95 19.56
N GLY A 207 0.53 -0.80 19.90
CA GLY A 207 -0.25 0.39 20.20
C GLY A 207 -1.15 0.82 19.03
N MET A 208 -0.69 0.66 17.80
CA MET A 208 -1.47 0.96 16.60
C MET A 208 -2.67 0.02 16.39
N LEU A 209 -2.69 -1.19 16.97
CA LEU A 209 -3.80 -2.15 16.81
C LEU A 209 -5.15 -1.58 17.25
N LYS A 210 -5.16 -0.69 18.21
CA LYS A 210 -6.39 -0.03 18.69
C LYS A 210 -7.06 0.84 17.61
N ASN A 211 -6.28 1.62 16.88
CA ASN A 211 -6.74 2.45 15.75
C ASN A 211 -5.52 2.93 14.94
N PRO A 212 -5.13 2.21 13.88
CA PRO A 212 -3.90 2.51 13.14
C PRO A 212 -3.93 3.86 12.42
N ALA A 213 -5.11 4.37 12.06
CA ALA A 213 -5.25 5.69 11.46
C ALA A 213 -5.04 6.82 12.49
N LEU A 214 -5.49 6.62 13.73
CA LEU A 214 -5.33 7.59 14.82
C LEU A 214 -3.90 7.57 15.36
N TYR A 215 -3.33 6.39 15.58
CA TYR A 215 -1.99 6.21 16.16
C TYR A 215 -0.93 5.99 15.07
N ASN A 216 -1.03 6.73 13.96
CA ASN A 216 -0.07 6.68 12.87
C ASN A 216 1.16 7.54 13.19
N PRO A 217 2.36 6.94 13.41
CA PRO A 217 3.55 7.66 13.86
C PRO A 217 4.07 8.68 12.86
N ASN A 218 3.80 8.48 11.57
CA ASN A 218 4.18 9.40 10.50
C ASN A 218 3.31 10.68 10.46
N ARG A 219 2.13 10.66 11.09
CA ARG A 219 1.18 11.79 11.08
C ARG A 219 0.94 12.38 12.45
N ARG A 220 1.03 11.57 13.51
CA ARG A 220 0.63 11.93 14.87
C ARG A 220 1.59 11.31 15.89
N LYS A 221 2.85 11.75 15.83
CA LYS A 221 3.95 11.19 16.62
C LYS A 221 3.62 11.16 18.12
N GLU A 222 3.20 12.28 18.70
CA GLU A 222 2.90 12.41 20.13
C GLU A 222 1.78 11.46 20.61
N LEU A 223 0.69 11.33 19.82
CA LEU A 223 -0.38 10.38 20.13
C LEU A 223 0.11 8.93 20.05
N THR A 224 0.98 8.62 19.09
CA THR A 224 1.57 7.31 18.95
C THR A 224 2.50 6.99 20.10
N GLU A 225 3.33 7.93 20.54
CA GLU A 225 4.20 7.79 21.72
C GLU A 225 3.37 7.55 22.99
N SER A 226 2.34 8.35 23.21
CA SER A 226 1.41 8.15 24.33
C SER A 226 0.78 6.75 24.30
N ARG A 227 0.36 6.26 23.13
CA ARG A 227 -0.24 4.92 23.01
C ARG A 227 0.80 3.80 23.17
N ARG A 228 2.03 3.96 22.66
CA ARG A 228 3.16 3.07 22.94
C ARG A 228 3.40 2.94 24.45
N ASN A 229 3.41 4.05 25.16
CA ASN A 229 3.63 4.08 26.61
C ASN A 229 2.55 3.31 27.38
N VAL A 230 1.29 3.33 26.89
CA VAL A 230 0.23 2.46 27.44
C VAL A 230 0.57 0.97 27.26
N VAL A 231 1.12 0.57 26.12
CA VAL A 231 1.53 -0.82 25.88
C VAL A 231 2.69 -1.20 26.80
N LEU A 232 3.72 -0.35 26.90
CA LEU A 232 4.85 -0.57 27.83
C LEU A 232 4.38 -0.69 29.27
N SER A 233 3.41 0.13 29.70
CA SER A 233 2.80 0.03 31.03
C SER A 233 2.07 -1.32 31.26
N GLN A 234 1.39 -1.87 30.22
CA GLN A 234 0.80 -3.19 30.33
C GLN A 234 1.88 -4.29 30.40
N MET A 235 2.94 -4.18 29.61
CA MET A 235 4.07 -5.13 29.67
C MET A 235 4.75 -5.13 31.04
N ASN A 236 4.97 -3.97 31.62
CA ASN A 236 5.52 -3.84 32.96
C ASN A 236 4.56 -4.38 34.02
N LYS A 237 3.28 -4.03 33.99
CA LYS A 237 2.25 -4.51 34.91
C LYS A 237 2.14 -6.04 34.98
N TYR A 238 2.48 -6.74 33.92
CA TYR A 238 2.42 -8.20 33.82
C TYR A 238 3.82 -8.84 33.82
N ASP A 239 4.84 -8.14 34.33
CA ASP A 239 6.21 -8.60 34.51
C ASP A 239 6.93 -9.09 33.25
N PHE A 240 6.51 -8.61 32.08
CA PHE A 240 7.19 -8.89 30.81
C PHE A 240 8.41 -7.99 30.55
N ILE A 241 8.50 -6.86 31.24
CA ILE A 241 9.68 -5.99 31.29
C ILE A 241 9.88 -5.50 32.72
N SER A 242 11.14 -5.26 33.09
CA SER A 242 11.49 -4.72 34.42
C SER A 242 11.12 -3.23 34.55
N ASP A 243 10.95 -2.76 35.79
CA ASP A 243 10.69 -1.34 36.08
C ASP A 243 11.79 -0.43 35.52
N SER A 244 13.05 -0.81 35.68
CA SER A 244 14.19 -0.05 35.13
C SER A 244 14.16 0.09 33.62
N LEU A 245 13.80 -1.00 32.90
CA LEU A 245 13.65 -0.95 31.44
C LEU A 245 12.44 -0.10 31.05
N TYR A 246 11.33 -0.23 31.76
CA TYR A 246 10.11 0.56 31.55
C TYR A 246 10.40 2.06 31.65
N ASP A 247 11.04 2.51 32.74
CA ASP A 247 11.39 3.91 32.95
C ASP A 247 12.33 4.45 31.85
N THR A 248 13.30 3.63 31.44
CA THR A 248 14.21 3.96 30.36
C THR A 248 13.47 4.18 29.04
N LEU A 249 12.56 3.26 28.68
CA LEU A 249 11.84 3.32 27.41
C LEU A 249 10.78 4.43 27.38
N LEU A 250 10.20 4.83 28.51
CA LEU A 250 9.29 5.96 28.59
C LEU A 250 9.93 7.28 28.13
N SER A 251 11.21 7.48 28.48
CA SER A 251 11.96 8.70 28.13
C SER A 251 12.39 8.76 26.68
N GLN A 252 12.39 7.64 25.97
CA GLN A 252 12.88 7.55 24.60
C GLN A 252 11.79 7.95 23.58
N PRO A 253 12.08 8.85 22.63
CA PRO A 253 11.14 9.17 21.55
C PRO A 253 11.04 8.01 20.56
N VAL A 254 9.89 7.87 19.89
CA VAL A 254 9.72 6.93 18.77
C VAL A 254 10.66 7.35 17.62
N LYS A 255 11.56 6.46 17.24
CA LYS A 255 12.45 6.60 16.08
C LYS A 255 11.92 5.75 14.94
N LEU A 256 11.73 6.36 13.78
CA LEU A 256 11.27 5.70 12.57
C LEU A 256 12.38 5.69 11.52
N ASP A 257 12.52 4.59 10.80
CA ASP A 257 13.13 4.53 9.46
C ASP A 257 12.03 4.24 8.46
N PHE A 258 11.16 5.26 8.25
CA PHE A 258 9.91 5.09 7.50
C PHE A 258 10.15 4.99 6.01
N LYS A 259 9.85 3.82 5.42
CA LYS A 259 9.89 3.56 3.98
C LYS A 259 8.57 2.96 3.55
N GLN A 260 7.72 3.77 2.96
CA GLN A 260 6.43 3.27 2.46
C GLN A 260 6.64 2.37 1.24
N ALA A 261 6.31 1.08 1.37
CA ALA A 261 6.30 0.16 0.24
C ALA A 261 5.37 0.66 -0.86
N SER A 262 5.88 0.79 -2.05
CA SER A 262 5.16 1.33 -3.22
C SER A 262 5.35 0.39 -4.39
N HIS A 263 4.35 0.30 -5.27
CA HIS A 263 4.50 -0.37 -6.58
C HIS A 263 5.61 0.23 -7.45
N ASN A 264 6.13 1.40 -7.04
CA ASN A 264 7.19 2.12 -7.76
C ASN A 264 8.60 1.62 -7.38
N GLU A 265 8.74 0.85 -6.29
CA GLU A 265 10.02 0.30 -5.85
C GLU A 265 10.43 -0.91 -6.70
N GLY A 266 11.73 -1.12 -6.85
CA GLY A 266 12.31 -2.16 -7.70
C GLY A 266 12.66 -1.67 -9.11
N LEU A 267 13.19 -2.56 -9.92
CA LEU A 267 13.65 -2.29 -11.28
C LEU A 267 12.50 -2.11 -12.27
N ALA A 268 12.77 -1.41 -13.36
CA ALA A 268 11.87 -1.21 -14.49
C ALA A 268 10.45 -0.69 -14.14
N PRO A 269 10.29 0.38 -13.31
CA PRO A 269 8.99 0.81 -12.83
C PRO A 269 8.06 1.28 -13.96
N TYR A 270 8.57 1.90 -15.02
CA TYR A 270 7.78 2.29 -16.20
C TYR A 270 7.28 1.08 -16.98
N PHE A 271 8.16 0.09 -17.22
CA PHE A 271 7.79 -1.16 -17.87
C PHE A 271 6.72 -1.89 -17.10
N ARG A 272 6.87 -2.01 -15.78
CA ARG A 272 5.88 -2.64 -14.91
C ARG A 272 4.53 -1.93 -14.95
N GLU A 273 4.51 -0.61 -15.03
CA GLU A 273 3.24 0.13 -15.14
C GLU A 273 2.57 -0.08 -16.51
N TYR A 274 3.35 -0.11 -17.61
CA TYR A 274 2.85 -0.49 -18.92
C TYR A 274 2.26 -1.91 -18.89
N LEU A 275 3.04 -2.87 -18.41
CA LEU A 275 2.65 -4.27 -18.29
C LEU A 275 1.39 -4.46 -17.42
N ARG A 276 1.21 -3.63 -16.40
CA ARG A 276 0.03 -3.66 -15.52
C ARG A 276 -1.27 -3.43 -16.30
N GLY A 277 -1.24 -2.57 -17.30
CA GLY A 277 -2.37 -2.33 -18.19
C GLY A 277 -2.76 -3.59 -18.98
N GLU A 278 -1.77 -4.19 -19.64
CA GLU A 278 -1.93 -5.41 -20.44
C GLU A 278 -2.40 -6.60 -19.58
N LEU A 279 -1.79 -6.79 -18.41
CA LEU A 279 -2.16 -7.87 -17.50
C LEU A 279 -3.57 -7.72 -16.92
N LYS A 280 -4.03 -6.50 -16.65
CA LYS A 280 -5.43 -6.26 -16.24
C LYS A 280 -6.41 -6.69 -17.34
N GLN A 281 -6.12 -6.34 -18.58
CA GLN A 281 -6.93 -6.75 -19.72
C GLN A 281 -6.92 -8.28 -19.86
N TRP A 282 -5.76 -8.91 -19.76
CA TRP A 282 -5.62 -10.36 -19.78
C TRP A 282 -6.46 -11.01 -18.66
N CYS A 283 -6.31 -10.56 -17.41
CA CYS A 283 -7.08 -11.08 -16.27
C CYS A 283 -8.60 -10.94 -16.46
N SER A 284 -9.05 -9.86 -17.12
CA SER A 284 -10.47 -9.63 -17.38
C SER A 284 -11.05 -10.61 -18.42
N ASN A 285 -10.21 -11.11 -19.33
CA ASN A 285 -10.58 -11.98 -20.45
C ASN A 285 -10.40 -13.47 -20.15
N HIS A 286 -9.65 -13.83 -19.09
CA HIS A 286 -9.36 -15.21 -18.74
C HIS A 286 -10.00 -15.61 -17.42
N LYS A 287 -10.46 -16.88 -17.34
CA LYS A 287 -11.08 -17.47 -16.16
C LYS A 287 -10.21 -18.60 -15.62
N LYS A 288 -10.27 -18.78 -14.31
CA LYS A 288 -9.70 -19.91 -13.60
C LYS A 288 -10.54 -21.18 -13.81
N ALA A 289 -10.04 -22.33 -13.38
CA ALA A 289 -10.78 -23.61 -13.43
C ALA A 289 -12.12 -23.56 -12.68
N ASP A 290 -12.22 -22.73 -11.64
CA ASP A 290 -13.46 -22.52 -10.85
C ASP A 290 -14.44 -21.52 -11.48
N GLY A 291 -14.20 -21.07 -12.73
CA GLY A 291 -15.04 -20.13 -13.47
C GLY A 291 -14.87 -18.66 -13.11
N ARG A 292 -14.14 -18.32 -12.03
CA ARG A 292 -13.85 -16.95 -11.63
C ARG A 292 -12.78 -16.34 -12.53
N LYS A 293 -12.83 -15.01 -12.74
CA LYS A 293 -11.76 -14.27 -13.43
C LYS A 293 -10.49 -14.22 -12.58
N TYR A 294 -9.34 -14.16 -13.26
CA TYR A 294 -8.09 -13.86 -12.58
C TYR A 294 -8.09 -12.46 -11.98
N ASN A 295 -7.38 -12.29 -10.88
CA ASN A 295 -7.15 -10.99 -10.25
C ASN A 295 -5.65 -10.75 -10.09
N LEU A 296 -5.14 -9.74 -10.80
CA LEU A 296 -3.73 -9.40 -10.83
C LEU A 296 -3.14 -9.11 -9.43
N TYR A 297 -3.96 -8.68 -8.48
CA TYR A 297 -3.48 -8.19 -7.18
C TYR A 297 -3.62 -9.20 -6.03
N THR A 298 -4.38 -10.28 -6.25
CA THR A 298 -4.76 -11.19 -5.15
C THR A 298 -4.47 -12.66 -5.42
N ASP A 299 -4.15 -13.01 -6.66
CA ASP A 299 -4.01 -14.41 -7.05
C ASP A 299 -2.58 -14.95 -7.02
N GLY A 300 -1.59 -14.12 -6.67
CA GLY A 300 -0.19 -14.54 -6.53
C GLY A 300 0.43 -15.03 -7.85
N LEU A 301 0.09 -14.38 -8.97
CA LEU A 301 0.60 -14.78 -10.27
C LEU A 301 2.11 -14.57 -10.34
N LYS A 302 2.81 -15.43 -11.06
CA LYS A 302 4.22 -15.25 -11.44
C LYS A 302 4.28 -14.85 -12.90
N ILE A 303 4.71 -13.63 -13.17
CA ILE A 303 4.78 -13.05 -14.50
C ILE A 303 6.24 -13.01 -14.94
N TYR A 304 6.59 -13.90 -15.84
CA TYR A 304 7.95 -13.97 -16.41
C TYR A 304 8.02 -12.99 -17.59
N THR A 305 9.07 -12.20 -17.62
CA THR A 305 9.31 -11.18 -18.63
C THR A 305 10.61 -11.42 -19.37
N THR A 306 10.83 -10.71 -20.45
CA THR A 306 12.07 -10.76 -21.24
C THR A 306 13.13 -9.75 -20.77
N ILE A 307 12.82 -8.95 -19.75
CA ILE A 307 13.75 -7.99 -19.16
C ILE A 307 14.90 -8.73 -18.50
N ASN A 308 16.13 -8.32 -18.85
CA ASN A 308 17.34 -8.76 -18.16
C ASN A 308 17.65 -7.79 -17.01
N SER A 309 17.73 -8.30 -15.79
CA SER A 309 17.84 -7.42 -14.59
C SER A 309 19.14 -6.59 -14.59
N ARG A 310 20.24 -7.15 -15.08
CA ARG A 310 21.56 -6.47 -15.15
C ARG A 310 21.57 -5.39 -16.21
N LEU A 311 21.05 -5.68 -17.42
CA LEU A 311 20.91 -4.67 -18.49
C LEU A 311 19.97 -3.54 -18.07
N GLN A 312 18.89 -3.88 -17.37
CA GLN A 312 17.96 -2.90 -16.83
C GLN A 312 18.64 -1.97 -15.81
N GLN A 313 19.42 -2.53 -14.90
CA GLN A 313 20.18 -1.76 -13.91
C GLN A 313 21.18 -0.83 -14.59
N PHE A 314 21.95 -1.30 -15.55
CA PHE A 314 22.90 -0.47 -16.32
C PHE A 314 22.18 0.65 -17.08
N ALA A 315 21.00 0.36 -17.65
CA ALA A 315 20.21 1.34 -18.36
C ALA A 315 19.68 2.45 -17.41
N GLU A 316 19.20 2.09 -16.22
CA GLU A 316 18.74 3.07 -15.22
C GLU A 316 19.90 3.90 -14.65
N GLU A 317 21.03 3.29 -14.36
CA GLU A 317 22.23 3.99 -13.87
C GLU A 317 22.83 4.91 -14.94
N GLY A 318 22.94 4.43 -16.19
CA GLY A 318 23.40 5.21 -17.32
C GLY A 318 22.49 6.42 -17.60
N MET A 319 21.16 6.20 -17.55
CA MET A 319 20.18 7.29 -17.68
C MET A 319 20.36 8.33 -16.56
N LYS A 320 20.48 7.89 -15.32
CA LYS A 320 20.66 8.76 -14.15
C LYS A 320 21.95 9.57 -14.27
N THR A 321 23.07 8.93 -14.57
CA THR A 321 24.39 9.55 -14.65
C THR A 321 24.44 10.57 -15.77
N HIS A 322 24.03 10.18 -16.98
CA HIS A 322 24.11 11.05 -18.15
C HIS A 322 23.15 12.25 -18.06
N ILE A 323 21.87 12.00 -17.76
CA ILE A 323 20.89 13.09 -17.71
C ILE A 323 21.14 14.03 -16.53
N SER A 324 21.63 13.55 -15.39
CA SER A 324 22.00 14.45 -14.28
C SER A 324 23.19 15.37 -14.64
N SER A 325 24.16 14.86 -15.40
CA SER A 325 25.27 15.68 -15.92
C SER A 325 24.76 16.71 -16.92
N LEU A 326 23.99 16.29 -17.91
CA LEU A 326 23.40 17.18 -18.91
C LEU A 326 22.46 18.23 -18.28
N GLN A 327 21.78 17.89 -17.20
CA GLN A 327 20.96 18.83 -16.44
C GLN A 327 21.76 19.97 -15.82
N LYS A 328 22.99 19.71 -15.37
CA LYS A 328 23.89 20.77 -14.84
C LYS A 328 24.26 21.76 -15.95
N ASP A 329 24.54 21.25 -17.15
CA ASP A 329 24.83 22.11 -18.30
C ASP A 329 23.58 22.90 -18.71
N PHE A 330 22.42 22.27 -18.71
CA PHE A 330 21.15 22.93 -18.98
C PHE A 330 20.86 24.06 -17.99
N TYR A 331 21.08 23.85 -16.69
CA TYR A 331 20.93 24.90 -15.69
C TYR A 331 21.92 26.04 -15.88
N ARG A 332 23.15 25.73 -16.29
CA ARG A 332 24.19 26.73 -16.59
C ARG A 332 23.80 27.58 -17.79
N HIS A 333 23.27 26.96 -18.84
CA HIS A 333 22.80 27.65 -20.05
C HIS A 333 21.64 28.63 -19.75
N TRP A 334 20.69 28.21 -18.89
CA TRP A 334 19.53 29.04 -18.56
C TRP A 334 19.74 29.99 -17.38
N LYS A 335 20.92 30.06 -16.83
CA LYS A 335 21.25 30.95 -15.71
C LYS A 335 21.06 32.42 -16.10
N GLY A 336 20.24 33.16 -15.35
CA GLY A 336 19.96 34.58 -15.60
C GLY A 336 18.76 34.87 -16.52
N TYR A 337 18.13 33.83 -17.06
CA TYR A 337 16.90 34.01 -17.86
C TYR A 337 15.65 33.91 -16.97
N THR A 338 14.81 34.95 -16.98
CA THR A 338 13.62 35.03 -16.12
C THR A 338 12.52 34.05 -16.51
N ASN A 339 12.40 33.71 -17.79
CA ASN A 339 11.37 32.82 -18.33
C ASN A 339 11.86 31.38 -18.55
N ALA A 340 13.05 31.05 -18.08
CA ALA A 340 13.57 29.70 -18.19
C ALA A 340 12.59 28.64 -17.63
N PRO A 341 12.47 27.48 -18.25
CA PRO A 341 13.19 26.96 -19.43
C PRO A 341 12.49 27.25 -20.78
N TYR A 342 11.76 28.33 -20.87
CA TYR A 342 11.03 28.67 -22.12
C TYR A 342 11.83 29.64 -22.99
N PRO A 343 11.78 29.48 -24.33
CA PRO A 343 12.42 30.42 -25.27
C PRO A 343 11.96 31.87 -25.06
N LYS A 344 12.81 32.82 -25.38
CA LYS A 344 12.52 34.26 -25.25
C LYS A 344 11.32 34.71 -26.09
N GLU A 345 11.06 34.01 -27.17
CA GLU A 345 9.96 34.27 -28.11
C GLU A 345 8.59 33.88 -27.51
N PHE A 346 8.58 33.11 -26.45
CA PHE A 346 7.31 32.73 -25.81
C PHE A 346 6.77 33.90 -25.01
N SER A 347 5.55 34.29 -25.31
CA SER A 347 4.84 35.30 -24.53
C SER A 347 4.47 34.75 -23.13
N ASP A 348 4.38 35.64 -22.16
CA ASP A 348 3.91 35.28 -20.83
C ASP A 348 2.51 34.61 -20.85
N SER A 349 1.67 35.00 -21.81
CA SER A 349 0.36 34.36 -21.98
C SER A 349 0.49 32.89 -22.38
N LEU A 350 1.39 32.56 -23.30
CA LEU A 350 1.67 31.19 -23.73
C LEU A 350 2.26 30.35 -22.57
N ILE A 351 3.23 30.90 -21.86
CA ILE A 351 3.84 30.24 -20.71
C ILE A 351 2.78 29.95 -19.62
N ASN A 352 1.95 30.95 -19.33
CA ASN A 352 0.83 30.79 -18.38
C ASN A 352 -0.16 29.71 -18.84
N ALA A 353 -0.47 29.64 -20.13
CA ALA A 353 -1.34 28.59 -20.69
C ALA A 353 -0.74 27.18 -20.49
N ILE A 354 0.58 27.02 -20.69
CA ILE A 354 1.30 25.75 -20.47
C ILE A 354 1.24 25.34 -19.00
N ILE A 355 1.48 26.28 -18.08
CA ILE A 355 1.39 26.01 -16.63
C ILE A 355 -0.05 25.68 -16.21
N ASP A 356 -1.04 26.42 -16.71
CA ASP A 356 -2.46 26.14 -16.45
C ASP A 356 -2.88 24.77 -17.00
N GLN A 357 -2.34 24.34 -18.12
CA GLN A 357 -2.53 22.97 -18.63
C GLN A 357 -1.93 21.92 -17.69
N GLY A 358 -0.70 22.17 -17.19
CA GLY A 358 -0.07 21.31 -16.17
C GLY A 358 -0.91 21.24 -14.90
N MET A 359 -1.45 22.36 -14.46
CA MET A 359 -2.37 22.42 -13.31
C MET A 359 -3.60 21.53 -13.53
N ARG A 360 -4.29 21.67 -14.68
CA ARG A 360 -5.51 20.87 -15.00
C ARG A 360 -5.24 19.37 -15.04
N ARG A 361 -4.06 18.93 -15.46
CA ARG A 361 -3.65 17.52 -15.52
C ARG A 361 -3.26 16.94 -14.17
N SER A 362 -3.03 17.78 -13.15
CA SER A 362 -2.57 17.33 -11.83
C SER A 362 -3.66 16.60 -11.05
N GLU A 363 -3.26 15.66 -10.20
CA GLU A 363 -4.16 14.94 -9.28
C GLU A 363 -4.83 15.90 -8.29
N ARG A 364 -4.10 16.92 -7.82
CA ARG A 364 -4.63 17.97 -6.93
C ARG A 364 -5.81 18.69 -7.56
N HIS A 365 -5.72 19.05 -8.84
CA HIS A 365 -6.82 19.68 -9.58
C HIS A 365 -8.04 18.75 -9.65
N ARG A 366 -7.83 17.46 -10.01
CA ARG A 366 -8.91 16.46 -10.08
C ARG A 366 -9.62 16.29 -8.74
N LYS A 367 -8.86 16.19 -7.63
CA LYS A 367 -9.41 16.09 -6.27
C LYS A 367 -10.24 17.32 -5.89
N LEU A 368 -9.77 18.54 -6.19
CA LEU A 368 -10.48 19.78 -5.92
C LEU A 368 -11.77 19.91 -6.76
N LYS A 369 -11.74 19.52 -8.03
CA LYS A 369 -12.93 19.45 -8.89
C LYS A 369 -13.96 18.46 -8.34
N LYS A 370 -13.52 17.25 -7.93
CA LYS A 370 -14.41 16.26 -7.31
C LYS A 370 -15.01 16.77 -5.99
N ALA A 371 -14.31 17.64 -5.27
CA ALA A 371 -14.80 18.32 -4.07
C ALA A 371 -15.68 19.55 -4.36
N GLY A 372 -16.11 19.77 -5.61
CA GLY A 372 -17.03 20.83 -6.00
C GLY A 372 -16.42 22.23 -6.09
N LYS A 373 -15.09 22.37 -6.07
CA LYS A 373 -14.44 23.68 -6.17
C LYS A 373 -14.51 24.26 -7.57
N SER A 374 -14.81 25.57 -7.65
CA SER A 374 -14.81 26.34 -8.90
C SER A 374 -13.39 26.54 -9.45
N ASP A 375 -13.23 26.80 -10.76
CA ASP A 375 -11.94 27.05 -11.39
C ASP A 375 -11.22 28.25 -10.77
N LYS A 376 -11.96 29.29 -10.38
CA LYS A 376 -11.42 30.48 -9.73
C LYS A 376 -10.84 30.17 -8.35
N GLU A 377 -11.55 29.36 -7.55
CA GLU A 377 -11.05 28.89 -6.25
C GLU A 377 -9.83 27.98 -6.40
N ILE A 378 -9.84 27.05 -7.38
CA ILE A 378 -8.73 26.16 -7.65
C ILE A 378 -7.47 26.95 -8.02
N LYS A 379 -7.59 27.95 -8.93
CA LYS A 379 -6.48 28.83 -9.26
C LYS A 379 -5.92 29.57 -8.04
N ARG A 380 -6.78 30.02 -7.12
CA ARG A 380 -6.35 30.64 -5.86
C ARG A 380 -5.60 29.67 -4.96
N ILE A 381 -6.12 28.45 -4.81
CA ILE A 381 -5.46 27.38 -4.03
C ILE A 381 -4.09 27.03 -4.61
N PHE A 382 -3.95 26.97 -5.92
CA PHE A 382 -2.67 26.68 -6.58
C PHE A 382 -1.61 27.77 -6.43
N LYS A 383 -1.98 28.98 -6.08
CA LYS A 383 -1.05 30.09 -5.75
C LYS A 383 -0.63 30.11 -4.26
N LYS A 384 -1.33 29.37 -3.39
CA LYS A 384 -1.01 29.33 -1.95
C LYS A 384 0.17 28.40 -1.71
N LYS A 385 1.20 28.89 -1.01
CA LYS A 385 2.36 28.08 -0.60
C LYS A 385 1.93 26.98 0.38
N VAL A 386 2.45 25.77 0.19
CA VAL A 386 2.19 24.60 1.04
C VAL A 386 3.48 23.77 1.15
N PRO A 387 3.69 23.06 2.26
CA PRO A 387 4.80 22.10 2.35
C PRO A 387 4.66 21.02 1.26
N MET A 388 5.78 20.69 0.61
CA MET A 388 5.84 19.64 -0.41
C MET A 388 7.25 19.11 -0.57
N THR A 389 7.35 17.87 -1.00
CA THR A 389 8.60 17.21 -1.38
C THR A 389 8.77 17.27 -2.88
N LEU A 390 9.89 17.78 -3.36
CA LEU A 390 10.25 17.92 -4.77
C LEU A 390 11.41 16.98 -5.14
N PHE A 391 11.45 16.60 -6.41
CA PHE A 391 12.57 15.85 -6.97
C PHE A 391 13.79 16.77 -7.15
N SER A 392 14.98 16.25 -6.80
CA SER A 392 16.24 16.73 -7.35
C SER A 392 17.16 15.55 -7.68
N TRP A 393 18.21 15.81 -8.45
CA TRP A 393 19.19 14.77 -8.77
C TRP A 393 20.04 14.32 -7.55
N ASP A 394 20.13 15.17 -6.54
CA ASP A 394 20.88 14.92 -5.29
C ASP A 394 19.98 14.36 -4.17
N GLY A 395 18.72 14.06 -4.46
CA GLY A 395 17.75 13.53 -3.52
C GLY A 395 16.47 14.36 -3.47
N GLU A 396 15.51 13.94 -2.66
CA GLU A 396 14.26 14.69 -2.47
C GLU A 396 14.50 15.93 -1.61
N ILE A 397 13.83 17.03 -1.95
CA ILE A 397 13.91 18.31 -1.25
C ILE A 397 12.55 18.63 -0.63
N ASP A 398 12.52 18.72 0.69
CA ASP A 398 11.36 19.25 1.42
C ASP A 398 11.40 20.77 1.40
N THR A 399 10.33 21.38 0.91
CA THR A 399 10.24 22.84 0.73
C THR A 399 8.81 23.35 0.89
N VAL A 400 8.66 24.67 0.96
CA VAL A 400 7.36 25.36 1.01
C VAL A 400 7.18 26.18 -0.27
N LEU A 401 6.44 25.62 -1.21
CA LEU A 401 6.23 26.21 -2.54
C LEU A 401 4.75 26.24 -2.89
N SER A 402 4.35 27.11 -3.84
CA SER A 402 2.99 26.99 -4.37
C SER A 402 2.88 25.82 -5.37
N PRO A 403 1.73 25.12 -5.43
CA PRO A 403 1.53 24.06 -6.43
C PRO A 403 1.75 24.55 -7.88
N ARG A 404 1.52 25.83 -8.15
CA ARG A 404 1.78 26.41 -9.46
C ARG A 404 3.28 26.52 -9.75
N ASP A 405 4.06 26.98 -8.77
CA ASP A 405 5.51 27.12 -8.91
C ASP A 405 6.20 25.73 -8.95
N SER A 406 5.64 24.72 -8.26
CA SER A 406 6.13 23.35 -8.38
C SER A 406 5.95 22.76 -9.79
N ILE A 407 4.87 23.14 -10.49
CA ILE A 407 4.70 22.76 -11.89
C ILE A 407 5.77 23.39 -12.77
N TRP A 408 6.07 24.68 -12.53
CA TRP A 408 7.17 25.36 -13.23
C TRP A 408 8.51 24.71 -12.94
N TYR A 409 8.82 24.45 -11.67
CA TYR A 409 10.03 23.76 -11.23
C TYR A 409 10.21 22.41 -11.95
N ASN A 410 9.14 21.61 -12.05
CA ASN A 410 9.19 20.31 -12.72
C ASN A 410 9.41 20.42 -14.24
N LYS A 411 9.09 21.56 -14.87
CA LYS A 411 9.36 21.82 -16.30
C LYS A 411 10.84 22.07 -16.60
N TYR A 412 11.64 22.32 -15.58
CA TYR A 412 13.08 22.53 -15.71
C TYR A 412 13.87 21.24 -15.91
N PHE A 413 13.29 20.08 -15.65
CA PHE A 413 14.00 18.81 -15.77
C PHE A 413 14.00 18.32 -17.23
N LEU A 414 15.18 17.90 -17.67
CA LEU A 414 15.35 17.17 -18.91
C LEU A 414 14.77 15.76 -18.74
N HIS A 415 14.12 15.26 -19.77
CA HIS A 415 13.52 13.94 -19.81
C HIS A 415 14.06 13.14 -20.99
N SER A 416 14.26 11.85 -20.76
CA SER A 416 14.64 10.90 -21.79
C SER A 416 13.94 9.56 -21.55
N GLY A 417 13.84 8.76 -22.61
CA GLY A 417 13.41 7.37 -22.56
C GLY A 417 14.40 6.51 -23.33
N MET A 418 14.60 5.27 -22.89
CA MET A 418 15.48 4.30 -23.53
C MET A 418 14.85 2.92 -23.50
N MET A 419 15.01 2.19 -24.62
CA MET A 419 14.62 0.79 -24.73
C MET A 419 15.71 0.02 -25.46
N SER A 420 16.07 -1.15 -24.96
CA SER A 420 16.97 -2.08 -25.59
C SER A 420 16.24 -3.37 -25.98
N MET A 421 16.44 -3.83 -27.21
CA MET A 421 15.80 -5.02 -27.76
C MET A 421 16.83 -5.96 -28.36
N ASP A 422 16.56 -7.25 -28.28
CA ASP A 422 17.27 -8.27 -29.02
C ASP A 422 16.83 -8.19 -30.51
N PRO A 423 17.76 -7.96 -31.44
CA PRO A 423 17.40 -7.77 -32.85
C PRO A 423 16.87 -9.02 -33.56
N LYS A 424 17.13 -10.21 -33.00
CA LYS A 424 16.69 -11.49 -33.59
C LYS A 424 15.29 -11.87 -33.13
N THR A 425 14.99 -11.66 -31.85
CA THR A 425 13.72 -12.09 -31.22
C THR A 425 12.71 -10.96 -31.06
N GLY A 426 13.15 -9.70 -31.10
CA GLY A 426 12.35 -8.53 -30.75
C GLY A 426 12.06 -8.41 -29.25
N PHE A 427 12.68 -9.23 -28.42
CA PHE A 427 12.46 -9.21 -26.98
C PHE A 427 13.06 -7.97 -26.33
N VAL A 428 12.26 -7.25 -25.54
CA VAL A 428 12.71 -6.10 -24.77
C VAL A 428 13.57 -6.56 -23.61
N LYS A 429 14.84 -6.14 -23.58
CA LYS A 429 15.84 -6.52 -22.56
C LYS A 429 16.03 -5.47 -21.48
N ALA A 430 15.85 -4.19 -21.81
CA ALA A 430 15.83 -3.09 -20.85
C ALA A 430 14.85 -2.01 -21.27
N TYR A 431 14.23 -1.32 -20.29
CA TYR A 431 13.20 -0.33 -20.53
C TYR A 431 13.23 0.76 -19.46
N VAL A 432 13.58 1.97 -19.84
CA VAL A 432 13.62 3.17 -18.99
C VAL A 432 12.72 4.23 -19.59
N GLY A 433 11.50 4.37 -19.08
CA GLY A 433 10.51 5.30 -19.65
C GLY A 433 10.69 6.76 -19.22
N GLY A 434 11.59 7.05 -18.28
CA GLY A 434 11.86 8.40 -17.79
C GLY A 434 12.87 8.44 -16.65
N ILE A 435 13.16 9.62 -16.14
CA ILE A 435 14.26 9.88 -15.19
C ILE A 435 13.95 9.44 -13.77
N ASN A 436 12.68 9.45 -13.34
CA ASN A 436 12.26 9.03 -12.01
C ASN A 436 10.76 8.77 -12.00
N TYR A 437 10.35 7.52 -11.85
CA TYR A 437 8.93 7.14 -11.92
C TYR A 437 8.10 7.66 -10.73
N ARG A 438 8.69 7.91 -9.57
CA ARG A 438 7.98 8.43 -8.40
C ARG A 438 7.43 9.85 -8.65
N HIS A 439 8.23 10.70 -9.28
CA HIS A 439 7.91 12.10 -9.53
C HIS A 439 7.37 12.37 -10.95
N PHE A 440 7.81 11.60 -11.96
CA PHE A 440 7.50 11.79 -13.38
C PHE A 440 6.90 10.52 -13.97
N LYS A 441 5.56 10.49 -14.06
CA LYS A 441 4.81 9.30 -14.50
C LYS A 441 4.70 9.16 -16.02
N TYR A 442 5.11 10.19 -16.78
CA TYR A 442 5.01 10.18 -18.22
C TYR A 442 6.08 9.26 -18.82
N ASP A 443 5.63 8.29 -19.60
CA ASP A 443 6.49 7.32 -20.27
C ASP A 443 6.93 7.84 -21.61
N HIS A 444 8.22 8.15 -21.75
CA HIS A 444 8.79 8.72 -22.98
C HIS A 444 9.06 7.66 -24.07
N VAL A 445 8.98 6.37 -23.74
CA VAL A 445 9.16 5.28 -24.72
C VAL A 445 7.85 5.00 -25.45
N VAL A 446 6.75 4.76 -24.75
CA VAL A 446 5.47 4.36 -25.36
C VAL A 446 4.55 5.54 -25.62
N VAL A 447 4.50 6.53 -24.72
CA VAL A 447 3.55 7.64 -24.80
C VAL A 447 4.14 8.86 -25.52
N GLY A 448 5.46 8.99 -25.52
CA GLY A 448 6.16 10.12 -26.10
C GLY A 448 6.01 10.17 -27.62
N LYS A 449 5.38 11.25 -28.12
CA LYS A 449 5.29 11.52 -29.55
C LYS A 449 6.26 12.64 -29.92
N ARG A 450 7.13 12.41 -30.91
CA ARG A 450 8.12 13.35 -31.43
C ARG A 450 8.14 13.30 -32.94
N GLN A 451 8.61 14.36 -33.56
CA GLN A 451 8.92 14.37 -34.98
C GLN A 451 10.07 13.40 -35.24
N VAL A 452 9.86 12.44 -36.11
CA VAL A 452 10.81 11.34 -36.34
C VAL A 452 12.11 11.80 -37.05
N GLY A 453 12.02 12.77 -37.95
CA GLY A 453 13.18 13.25 -38.71
C GLY A 453 13.94 12.09 -39.37
N SER A 454 15.25 12.13 -39.31
CA SER A 454 16.12 11.09 -39.87
C SER A 454 16.04 9.72 -39.28
N THR A 455 15.39 9.56 -38.11
CA THR A 455 15.14 8.23 -37.52
C THR A 455 14.15 7.40 -38.33
N PHE A 456 13.44 8.01 -39.30
CA PHE A 456 12.57 7.31 -40.25
C PHE A 456 13.34 6.60 -41.36
N LYS A 457 14.59 6.97 -41.64
CA LYS A 457 15.41 6.41 -42.75
C LYS A 457 15.55 4.91 -42.74
N PRO A 458 15.74 4.22 -41.59
CA PRO A 458 15.80 2.74 -41.58
C PRO A 458 14.55 2.09 -42.17
N PHE A 459 13.37 2.64 -41.90
CA PHE A 459 12.10 2.12 -42.43
C PHE A 459 12.03 2.37 -43.96
N LEU A 460 12.41 3.55 -44.39
CA LEU A 460 12.43 3.91 -45.82
C LEU A 460 13.41 3.03 -46.61
N TYR A 461 14.63 2.82 -46.08
CA TYR A 461 15.62 1.96 -46.75
C TYR A 461 15.23 0.48 -46.70
N SER A 462 14.61 0.00 -45.64
CA SER A 462 14.07 -1.36 -45.58
C SER A 462 13.01 -1.57 -46.67
N LEU A 463 12.10 -0.63 -46.85
CA LEU A 463 11.09 -0.67 -47.91
C LEU A 463 11.75 -0.67 -49.27
N ALA A 464 12.70 0.23 -49.53
CA ALA A 464 13.42 0.29 -50.81
C ALA A 464 14.12 -1.05 -51.16
N MET A 465 14.75 -1.71 -50.14
CA MET A 465 15.36 -3.01 -50.34
C MET A 465 14.32 -4.10 -50.63
N GLN A 466 13.14 -4.06 -49.98
CA GLN A 466 12.03 -4.99 -50.26
C GLN A 466 11.48 -4.83 -51.67
N GLU A 467 11.49 -3.58 -52.19
CA GLU A 467 11.10 -3.24 -53.57
C GLU A 467 12.21 -3.55 -54.59
N GLY A 468 13.33 -4.15 -54.16
CA GLY A 468 14.42 -4.61 -55.02
C GLY A 468 15.53 -3.60 -55.25
N TYR A 469 15.54 -2.45 -54.57
CA TYR A 469 16.65 -1.51 -54.67
C TYR A 469 17.87 -2.03 -53.89
N SER A 470 19.02 -2.02 -54.52
CA SER A 470 20.29 -2.38 -53.89
C SER A 470 20.75 -1.29 -52.94
N PRO A 471 21.48 -1.62 -51.84
CA PRO A 471 22.17 -0.60 -51.03
C PRO A 471 23.15 0.26 -51.77
N CYS A 472 23.61 -0.19 -52.96
CA CYS A 472 24.51 0.53 -53.88
C CYS A 472 23.74 1.30 -54.99
N TYR A 473 22.41 1.41 -54.89
CA TYR A 473 21.63 2.16 -55.87
C TYR A 473 21.91 3.65 -55.76
N GLU A 474 22.33 4.26 -56.86
CA GLU A 474 22.68 5.68 -56.94
C GLU A 474 21.55 6.49 -57.52
N ILE A 475 21.26 7.63 -56.88
CA ILE A 475 20.30 8.62 -57.39
C ILE A 475 21.05 9.90 -57.75
N PRO A 476 20.83 10.47 -58.96
CA PRO A 476 21.45 11.74 -59.34
C PRO A 476 21.09 12.86 -58.37
N ASN A 477 22.09 13.63 -57.92
CA ASN A 477 21.85 14.79 -57.06
C ASN A 477 21.42 15.99 -57.90
N VAL A 478 20.20 15.94 -58.47
CA VAL A 478 19.60 17.00 -59.30
C VAL A 478 18.29 17.47 -58.64
N PRO A 479 17.89 18.74 -58.84
CA PRO A 479 16.60 19.21 -58.39
C PRO A 479 15.46 18.38 -58.98
N VAL A 480 14.58 17.83 -58.12
CA VAL A 480 13.37 17.13 -58.56
C VAL A 480 12.21 18.08 -58.38
N VAL A 481 11.48 18.33 -59.45
CA VAL A 481 10.23 19.11 -59.41
C VAL A 481 9.08 18.12 -59.24
N PHE A 482 8.31 18.28 -58.17
CA PHE A 482 7.05 17.55 -57.97
C PHE A 482 5.93 18.45 -58.54
N ASP A 483 5.28 18.01 -59.59
CA ASP A 483 4.06 18.68 -60.04
C ASP A 483 2.99 18.54 -58.97
N LYS A 484 2.34 19.65 -58.66
CA LYS A 484 1.14 19.64 -57.83
C LYS A 484 -0.02 19.33 -58.77
N ASP A 485 -0.55 18.11 -58.68
CA ASP A 485 -1.87 17.79 -59.19
C ASP A 485 -2.96 18.46 -58.33
#